data_0603794cc5cd45755f81814968815f33
#
_entry.id   0603794cc5cd45755f81814968815f33
#
_cell.length_a   1.000
_cell.length_b   1.000
_cell.length_c   1.000
_cell.angle_alpha   90.00
_cell.angle_beta   90.00
_cell.angle_gamma   90.00
#
_symmetry.space_group_name_H-M   'P 1'
#
loop_
_entity.id
_entity.type
_entity.pdbx_description
1 polymer ?
#
loop_
_entity_poly.entity_id
_entity_poly.type
_entity_poly.pdbx_seq_one_letter_code
_entity_poly.pdbx_strand_id
1 'polypeptide(L)'
;IRGVYTVNQMAAGHKNRVFFEVDGEKASLSWNSEVPNELQVGYRDKGNEVLIRDPSLAYPSAASIMTLPGGHNEGFADTSKQLFKEVYEYILQGDLSVAAPFPTFENGLYEAKLCDAIVKSCASRSWIAVDVPDAKNNC
;
A
#
# COMPACT_ATOMS: atom_id res chain seq x y z
N ILE A 1 -14.54 -9.47 1.74
CA ILE A 1 -13.83 -8.73 0.68
C ILE A 1 -13.32 -9.74 -0.34
N ARG A 2 -13.37 -9.41 -1.62
CA ARG A 2 -12.75 -10.17 -2.70
C ARG A 2 -11.69 -9.30 -3.34
N GLY A 3 -10.54 -9.89 -3.68
CA GLY A 3 -9.45 -9.19 -4.35
C GLY A 3 -8.90 -10.02 -5.51
N VAL A 4 -8.33 -9.34 -6.48
CA VAL A 4 -7.62 -9.94 -7.61
C VAL A 4 -6.23 -9.31 -7.68
N TYR A 5 -5.21 -10.14 -7.77
CA TYR A 5 -3.83 -9.73 -7.93
C TYR A 5 -3.30 -10.17 -9.28
N THR A 6 -2.63 -9.27 -9.97
CA THR A 6 -1.88 -9.58 -11.18
C THR A 6 -0.43 -9.16 -10.98
N VAL A 7 0.48 -10.12 -11.10
CA VAL A 7 1.93 -9.86 -11.07
C VAL A 7 2.51 -10.25 -12.42
N ASN A 8 3.16 -9.31 -13.10
CA ASN A 8 3.67 -9.54 -14.44
C ASN A 8 4.94 -8.71 -14.68
N GLN A 9 6.03 -9.39 -15.00
CA GLN A 9 7.31 -8.76 -15.37
C GLN A 9 7.51 -8.61 -16.89
N MET A 10 6.58 -9.12 -17.69
CA MET A 10 6.68 -9.15 -19.15
C MET A 10 5.78 -8.10 -19.84
N ALA A 11 5.07 -7.29 -19.06
CA ALA A 11 4.16 -6.29 -19.61
C ALA A 11 4.93 -5.15 -20.27
N ALA A 12 4.85 -5.04 -21.58
CA ALA A 12 5.43 -3.94 -22.32
C ALA A 12 4.72 -2.61 -21.96
N GLY A 13 5.50 -1.51 -21.90
CA GLY A 13 4.98 -0.17 -21.66
C GLY A 13 4.93 0.26 -20.19
N HIS A 14 5.09 -0.64 -19.24
CA HIS A 14 5.15 -0.32 -17.81
C HIS A 14 6.56 -0.45 -17.23
N LYS A 15 6.90 0.43 -16.29
CA LYS A 15 8.21 0.50 -15.66
C LYS A 15 8.06 0.38 -14.14
N ASN A 16 8.11 -0.84 -13.60
CA ASN A 16 7.94 -1.10 -12.17
C ASN A 16 6.62 -0.52 -11.61
N ARG A 17 5.54 -0.73 -12.35
CA ARG A 17 4.23 -0.19 -12.02
C ARG A 17 3.60 -0.96 -10.86
N VAL A 18 3.18 -0.23 -9.84
CA VAL A 18 2.21 -0.68 -8.83
C VAL A 18 0.91 0.06 -9.08
N PHE A 19 -0.17 -0.67 -9.26
CA PHE A 19 -1.51 -0.11 -9.39
C PHE A 19 -2.43 -0.83 -8.43
N PHE A 20 -3.27 -0.10 -7.75
CA PHE A 20 -4.36 -0.69 -6.98
C PHE A 20 -5.65 0.10 -7.15
N GLU A 21 -6.76 -0.60 -7.02
CA GLU A 21 -8.10 -0.06 -7.01
C GLU A 21 -8.88 -0.68 -5.85
N VAL A 22 -9.63 0.13 -5.14
CA VAL A 22 -10.48 -0.30 -4.03
C VAL A 22 -11.89 0.19 -4.29
N ASP A 23 -12.80 -0.75 -4.51
CA ASP A 23 -14.19 -0.45 -4.80
C ASP A 23 -15.05 -0.55 -3.54
N GLY A 24 -15.71 0.55 -3.21
CA GLY A 24 -16.72 0.64 -2.17
C GLY A 24 -18.13 0.84 -2.73
N GLU A 25 -19.10 0.77 -1.84
CA GLU A 25 -20.52 0.99 -2.21
C GLU A 25 -20.77 2.42 -2.70
N LYS A 26 -20.12 3.42 -2.10
CA LYS A 26 -20.33 4.84 -2.36
C LYS A 26 -19.31 5.45 -3.30
N ALA A 27 -18.08 4.99 -3.22
CA ALA A 27 -16.97 5.52 -3.99
C ALA A 27 -15.93 4.44 -4.24
N SER A 28 -15.09 4.64 -5.24
CA SER A 28 -13.89 3.86 -5.53
C SER A 28 -12.65 4.76 -5.45
N LEU A 29 -11.51 4.14 -5.14
CA LEU A 29 -10.20 4.79 -5.12
C LEU A 29 -9.27 4.01 -6.02
N SER A 30 -8.50 4.69 -6.86
CA SER A 30 -7.40 4.04 -7.58
C SER A 30 -6.14 4.91 -7.58
N TRP A 31 -5.00 4.22 -7.51
CA TRP A 31 -3.69 4.85 -7.50
C TRP A 31 -2.71 4.10 -8.39
N ASN A 32 -1.82 4.87 -9.03
CA ASN A 32 -0.82 4.35 -9.95
C ASN A 32 0.56 4.94 -9.62
N SER A 33 1.54 4.09 -9.35
CA SER A 33 2.91 4.52 -9.03
C SER A 33 3.63 5.24 -10.18
N GLU A 34 3.14 5.15 -11.41
CA GLU A 34 3.68 5.90 -12.55
C GLU A 34 3.24 7.37 -12.56
N VAL A 35 2.20 7.72 -11.77
CA VAL A 35 1.75 9.09 -11.47
C VAL A 35 1.47 9.23 -9.97
N PRO A 36 2.50 9.13 -9.12
CA PRO A 36 2.36 8.84 -7.69
C PRO A 36 1.69 9.95 -6.88
N ASN A 37 1.60 11.17 -7.42
CA ASN A 37 1.03 12.32 -6.72
C ASN A 37 -0.45 12.55 -7.04
N GLU A 38 -1.10 11.61 -7.71
CA GLU A 38 -2.52 11.63 -8.07
C GLU A 38 -3.28 10.46 -7.45
N LEU A 39 -4.42 10.74 -6.84
CA LEU A 39 -5.38 9.75 -6.38
C LEU A 39 -6.70 9.96 -7.13
N GLN A 40 -7.14 8.95 -7.86
CA GLN A 40 -8.43 8.97 -8.54
C GLN A 40 -9.53 8.59 -7.55
N VAL A 41 -10.59 9.38 -7.50
CA VAL A 41 -11.78 9.11 -6.69
C VAL A 41 -12.98 9.01 -7.62
N GLY A 42 -13.56 7.84 -7.72
CA GLY A 42 -14.78 7.59 -8.49
C GLY A 42 -16.01 7.68 -7.59
N TYR A 43 -17.04 8.37 -8.04
CA TYR A 43 -18.30 8.52 -7.32
C TYR A 43 -19.46 7.94 -8.13
N ARG A 44 -20.53 7.58 -7.41
CA ARG A 44 -21.74 7.05 -8.04
C ARG A 44 -22.71 8.14 -8.44
N ASP A 45 -22.74 9.23 -7.72
CA ASP A 45 -23.79 10.28 -7.75
C ASP A 45 -23.26 11.66 -8.17
N LYS A 46 -21.98 11.76 -8.46
CA LYS A 46 -21.33 12.98 -8.97
C LYS A 46 -20.17 12.64 -9.91
N GLY A 47 -19.54 13.66 -10.49
CA GLY A 47 -18.33 13.50 -11.32
C GLY A 47 -17.15 12.95 -10.54
N ASN A 48 -16.29 12.17 -11.20
CA ASN A 48 -15.06 11.69 -10.61
C ASN A 48 -14.07 12.83 -10.38
N GLU A 49 -13.20 12.67 -9.40
CA GLU A 49 -12.19 13.65 -9.00
C GLU A 49 -10.79 13.06 -9.09
N VAL A 50 -9.81 13.92 -9.35
CA VAL A 50 -8.40 13.63 -9.20
C VAL A 50 -7.87 14.49 -8.06
N LEU A 51 -7.49 13.85 -6.96
CA LEU A 51 -6.87 14.53 -5.84
C LEU A 51 -5.36 14.57 -6.06
N ILE A 52 -4.82 15.79 -6.10
CA ILE A 52 -3.37 15.99 -6.18
C ILE A 52 -2.80 16.00 -4.76
N ARG A 53 -1.65 15.37 -4.58
CA ARG A 53 -0.95 15.37 -3.30
C ARG A 53 -0.64 16.80 -2.85
N ASP A 54 -1.20 17.18 -1.72
CA ASP A 54 -0.95 18.46 -1.06
C ASP A 54 -1.04 18.27 0.47
N PRO A 55 0.06 18.49 1.22
CA PRO A 55 0.06 18.33 2.68
C PRO A 55 -0.94 19.26 3.38
N SER A 56 -1.25 20.43 2.81
CA SER A 56 -2.19 21.38 3.39
C SER A 56 -3.65 20.94 3.35
N LEU A 57 -3.97 19.98 2.47
CA LEU A 57 -5.30 19.44 2.25
C LEU A 57 -5.45 18.00 2.76
N ALA A 58 -4.34 17.38 3.17
CA ALA A 58 -4.31 15.99 3.61
C ALA A 58 -4.72 15.86 5.10
N TYR A 59 -5.21 14.68 5.47
CA TYR A 59 -5.37 14.34 6.88
C TYR A 59 -4.03 14.40 7.61
N PRO A 60 -4.00 14.77 8.92
CA PRO A 60 -2.75 14.91 9.67
C PRO A 60 -1.80 13.71 9.59
N SER A 61 -2.33 12.49 9.62
CA SER A 61 -1.54 11.26 9.48
C SER A 61 -0.88 11.11 8.10
N ALA A 62 -1.53 11.55 7.04
CA ALA A 62 -0.96 11.55 5.71
C ALA A 62 -0.01 12.74 5.50
N ALA A 63 -0.36 13.92 6.01
CA ALA A 63 0.46 15.12 5.91
C ALA A 63 1.82 14.95 6.60
N SER A 64 1.89 14.20 7.71
CA SER A 64 3.13 13.97 8.49
C SER A 64 4.24 13.23 7.71
N ILE A 65 3.85 12.46 6.69
CA ILE A 65 4.80 11.74 5.83
C ILE A 65 5.11 12.47 4.52
N MET A 66 4.40 13.54 4.21
CA MET A 66 4.66 14.39 3.05
C MET A 66 5.72 15.42 3.41
N THR A 67 6.76 15.55 2.61
CA THR A 67 7.91 16.44 2.91
C THR A 67 8.02 17.63 1.98
N LEU A 68 7.41 17.55 0.80
CA LEU A 68 7.40 18.63 -0.18
C LEU A 68 6.03 19.30 -0.22
N PRO A 69 5.94 20.60 -0.51
CA PRO A 69 4.68 21.30 -0.68
C PRO A 69 3.91 20.79 -1.90
N GLY A 70 2.63 21.16 -2.00
CA GLY A 70 1.80 20.85 -3.16
C GLY A 70 2.45 21.28 -4.47
N GLY A 71 2.27 20.50 -5.53
CA GLY A 71 2.87 20.74 -6.84
C GLY A 71 4.33 20.27 -7.01
N HIS A 72 4.98 19.80 -5.95
CA HIS A 72 6.30 19.17 -6.02
C HIS A 72 6.14 17.65 -5.92
N ASN A 73 6.75 16.92 -6.84
CA ASN A 73 6.59 15.48 -6.90
C ASN A 73 7.42 14.76 -5.83
N GLU A 74 6.77 13.86 -5.10
CA GLU A 74 7.40 12.85 -4.26
C GLU A 74 7.22 11.48 -4.91
N GLY A 75 8.17 10.56 -4.73
CA GLY A 75 8.16 9.28 -5.43
C GLY A 75 8.97 8.21 -4.71
N PHE A 76 9.56 7.30 -5.48
CA PHE A 76 10.22 6.09 -4.98
C PHE A 76 11.28 6.36 -3.88
N ALA A 77 12.11 7.38 -4.04
CA ALA A 77 13.13 7.73 -3.04
C ALA A 77 12.50 8.16 -1.70
N ASP A 78 11.33 8.80 -1.75
CA ASP A 78 10.62 9.24 -0.54
C ASP A 78 10.04 8.07 0.24
N THR A 79 9.63 6.99 -0.41
CA THR A 79 9.13 5.78 0.27
C THR A 79 10.22 5.17 1.17
N SER A 80 11.43 5.02 0.66
CA SER A 80 12.56 4.50 1.43
C SER A 80 12.95 5.45 2.58
N LYS A 81 12.95 6.75 2.32
CA LYS A 81 13.22 7.78 3.34
C LYS A 81 12.22 7.68 4.50
N GLN A 82 10.93 7.57 4.20
CA GLN A 82 9.90 7.47 5.23
C GLN A 82 10.01 6.16 6.01
N LEU A 83 10.26 5.03 5.33
CA LEU A 83 10.46 3.75 6.01
C LEU A 83 11.61 3.83 7.03
N PHE A 84 12.78 4.33 6.63
CA PHE A 84 13.91 4.48 7.53
C PHE A 84 13.63 5.45 8.67
N LYS A 85 12.93 6.55 8.40
CA LYS A 85 12.51 7.51 9.43
C LYS A 85 11.66 6.81 10.49
N GLU A 86 10.62 6.09 10.09
CA GLU A 86 9.74 5.34 11.00
C GLU A 86 10.52 4.32 11.84
N VAL A 87 11.45 3.58 11.23
CA VAL A 87 12.30 2.63 11.96
C VAL A 87 13.15 3.32 13.03
N TYR A 88 13.83 4.42 12.67
CA TYR A 88 14.67 5.13 13.61
C TYR A 88 13.86 5.84 14.71
N GLU A 89 12.72 6.43 14.39
CA GLU A 89 11.84 7.04 15.39
C GLU A 89 11.30 5.99 16.37
N TYR A 90 10.94 4.80 15.88
CA TYR A 90 10.53 3.67 16.72
C TYR A 90 11.64 3.22 17.68
N ILE A 91 12.89 3.13 17.20
CA ILE A 91 14.03 2.79 18.05
C ILE A 91 14.29 3.88 19.10
N LEU A 92 14.22 5.14 18.70
CA LEU A 92 14.51 6.29 19.58
C LEU A 92 13.47 6.48 20.69
N GLN A 93 12.21 6.10 20.46
CA GLN A 93 11.18 6.16 21.49
C GLN A 93 11.44 5.18 22.65
N GLY A 94 12.20 4.09 22.41
CA GLY A 94 12.68 3.16 23.42
C GLY A 94 11.64 2.14 23.92
N ASP A 95 10.38 2.25 23.58
CA ASP A 95 9.33 1.29 23.93
C ASP A 95 9.02 0.36 22.76
N LEU A 96 9.69 -0.78 22.73
CA LEU A 96 9.50 -1.80 21.68
C LEU A 96 8.28 -2.71 21.93
N SER A 97 7.49 -2.47 22.97
CA SER A 97 6.23 -3.19 23.22
C SER A 97 5.06 -2.62 22.41
N VAL A 98 5.20 -1.39 21.90
CA VAL A 98 4.22 -0.77 20.99
C VAL A 98 4.33 -1.41 19.62
N ALA A 99 3.20 -1.57 18.92
CA ALA A 99 3.20 -2.09 17.56
C ALA A 99 4.05 -1.22 16.62
N ALA A 100 4.92 -1.85 15.83
CA ALA A 100 5.76 -1.15 14.88
C ALA A 100 4.90 -0.50 13.77
N PRO A 101 5.13 0.78 13.41
CA PRO A 101 4.39 1.45 12.34
C PRO A 101 4.86 1.07 10.93
N PHE A 102 5.76 0.13 10.81
CA PHE A 102 6.37 -0.34 9.56
C PHE A 102 6.26 -1.87 9.44
N PRO A 103 6.44 -2.45 8.22
CA PRO A 103 6.40 -3.90 8.03
C PRO A 103 7.46 -4.63 8.85
N THR A 104 7.02 -5.65 9.59
CA THR A 104 7.88 -6.49 10.44
C THR A 104 8.24 -7.81 9.77
N PHE A 105 9.07 -8.63 10.42
CA PHE A 105 9.40 -9.98 9.95
C PHE A 105 8.18 -10.91 9.95
N GLU A 106 7.18 -10.69 10.82
CA GLU A 106 5.91 -11.42 10.77
C GLU A 106 5.13 -11.12 9.49
N ASN A 107 5.12 -9.85 9.05
CA ASN A 107 4.53 -9.49 7.76
C ASN A 107 5.27 -10.17 6.60
N GLY A 108 6.61 -10.17 6.63
CA GLY A 108 7.43 -10.87 5.63
C GLY A 108 7.21 -12.39 5.62
N LEU A 109 7.03 -13.02 6.78
CA LEU A 109 6.67 -14.44 6.87
C LEU A 109 5.29 -14.70 6.23
N TYR A 110 4.32 -13.81 6.45
CA TYR A 110 3.01 -13.94 5.83
C TYR A 110 3.08 -13.81 4.30
N GLU A 111 3.86 -12.86 3.79
CA GLU A 111 4.10 -12.72 2.34
C GLU A 111 4.75 -13.97 1.74
N ALA A 112 5.73 -14.58 2.42
CA ALA A 112 6.33 -15.83 1.99
C ALA A 112 5.30 -16.98 1.93
N LYS A 113 4.42 -17.09 2.92
CA LYS A 113 3.32 -18.07 2.90
C LYS A 113 2.35 -17.84 1.74
N LEU A 114 2.06 -16.57 1.40
CA LEU A 114 1.25 -16.23 0.23
C LEU A 114 1.91 -16.69 -1.06
N CYS A 115 3.21 -16.46 -1.22
CA CYS A 115 3.96 -16.93 -2.39
C CYS A 115 3.90 -18.45 -2.54
N ASP A 116 4.11 -19.19 -1.46
CA ASP A 116 4.01 -20.66 -1.45
C ASP A 116 2.59 -21.14 -1.82
N ALA A 117 1.57 -20.47 -1.29
CA ALA A 117 0.18 -20.81 -1.60
C ALA A 117 -0.16 -20.57 -3.07
N ILE A 118 0.35 -19.49 -3.67
CA ILE A 118 0.19 -19.19 -5.10
C ILE A 118 0.79 -20.30 -5.96
N VAL A 119 2.02 -20.74 -5.65
CA VAL A 119 2.69 -21.82 -6.36
C VAL A 119 1.90 -23.12 -6.25
N LYS A 120 1.45 -23.47 -5.05
CA LYS A 120 0.63 -24.68 -4.82
C LYS A 120 -0.72 -24.59 -5.54
N SER A 121 -1.37 -23.45 -5.52
CA SER A 121 -2.63 -23.21 -6.22
C SER A 121 -2.48 -23.37 -7.74
N CYS A 122 -1.40 -22.84 -8.30
CA CYS A 122 -1.07 -22.98 -9.72
C CYS A 122 -0.86 -24.46 -10.10
N ALA A 123 -0.10 -25.22 -9.30
CA ALA A 123 0.17 -26.62 -9.55
C ALA A 123 -1.07 -27.51 -9.42
N SER A 124 -1.89 -27.29 -8.40
CA SER A 124 -3.10 -28.09 -8.12
C SER A 124 -4.34 -27.60 -8.89
N ARG A 125 -4.29 -26.42 -9.49
CA ARG A 125 -5.44 -25.73 -10.10
C ARG A 125 -6.67 -25.63 -9.16
N SER A 126 -6.40 -25.38 -7.89
CA SER A 126 -7.41 -25.28 -6.84
C SER A 126 -7.13 -24.13 -5.89
N TRP A 127 -8.13 -23.71 -5.15
CA TRP A 127 -7.98 -22.75 -4.07
C TRP A 127 -7.15 -23.36 -2.95
N ILE A 128 -6.17 -22.61 -2.46
CA ILE A 128 -5.34 -22.97 -1.31
C ILE A 128 -5.62 -21.98 -0.19
N ALA A 129 -5.98 -22.51 0.99
CA ALA A 129 -6.09 -21.67 2.17
C ALA A 129 -4.70 -21.21 2.62
N VAL A 130 -4.60 -19.94 3.00
CA VAL A 130 -3.40 -19.36 3.59
C VAL A 130 -3.67 -19.16 5.08
N ASP A 131 -2.76 -19.68 5.90
CA ASP A 131 -2.79 -19.51 7.35
C ASP A 131 -2.49 -18.05 7.68
N VAL A 132 -3.52 -17.28 7.99
CA VAL A 132 -3.39 -15.86 8.33
C VAL A 132 -3.11 -15.80 9.84
N PRO A 133 -2.03 -15.16 10.28
CA PRO A 133 -1.88 -14.80 11.69
C PRO A 133 -3.11 -14.01 12.14
N ASP A 134 -3.68 -14.33 13.28
CA ASP A 134 -4.88 -13.68 13.79
C ASP A 134 -4.72 -12.15 13.75
N ALA A 135 -5.50 -11.50 12.93
CA ALA A 135 -5.53 -10.02 12.78
C ALA A 135 -6.01 -9.30 14.07
N LYS A 136 -6.26 -10.04 15.15
CA LYS A 136 -6.76 -9.50 16.41
C LYS A 136 -5.70 -8.77 17.25
N ASN A 137 -4.42 -8.84 16.87
CA ASN A 137 -3.34 -8.24 17.65
C ASN A 137 -2.69 -7.01 16.98
N ASN A 138 -3.20 -6.54 15.85
CA ASN A 138 -2.58 -5.43 15.08
C ASN A 138 -3.56 -4.26 14.79
N CYS A 139 -4.50 -3.97 15.69
CA CYS A 139 -5.29 -2.74 15.67
C CYS A 139 -5.12 -1.96 16.97
#